data_20917fd2cdf1b9021d50b082ffe5699a
#
_entry.id   20917fd2cdf1b9021d50b082ffe5699a
#
_cell.length_a   1.000
_cell.length_b   1.000
_cell.length_c   1.000
_cell.angle_alpha   90.00
_cell.angle_beta   90.00
_cell.angle_gamma   90.00
#
_symmetry.space_group_name_H-M   'P 1'
#
loop_
_entity.id
_entity.type
_entity.pdbx_description
1 polymer ?
#
loop_
_entity_poly.entity_id
_entity_poly.type
_entity_poly.pdbx_seq_one_letter_code
_entity_poly.pdbx_strand_id
1 'polypeptide(L)'
;MPTLRMSEAAVLLGVSTDTVRRLVDAGKVRSARTRGGQRRIEGLSLAKYLATQGPPEGTRRDEQSIRNRLPGIVLRVVKDRVAAQVEVQVGPHRLVSLVTREAVDALGLAPGMPAIASVKATNVAIELPRGRAGRRHAD
;
A
#
# COMPACT_ATOMS: atom_id res chain seq x y z
N MET A 1 -12.61 18.90 5.30
CA MET A 1 -12.79 17.46 5.15
C MET A 1 -11.81 16.91 4.12
N PRO A 2 -11.09 15.84 4.42
CA PRO A 2 -10.12 15.31 3.47
C PRO A 2 -10.79 14.78 2.20
N THR A 3 -10.19 15.09 1.07
CA THR A 3 -10.63 14.57 -0.21
C THR A 3 -9.44 14.04 -0.99
N LEU A 4 -9.71 13.12 -1.92
CA LEU A 4 -8.70 12.52 -2.78
C LEU A 4 -9.10 12.70 -4.24
N ARG A 5 -8.10 12.74 -5.12
CA ARG A 5 -8.35 12.69 -6.54
C ARG A 5 -8.82 11.28 -6.94
N MET A 6 -9.53 11.21 -8.06
CA MET A 6 -9.99 9.91 -8.58
C MET A 6 -8.82 8.94 -8.78
N SER A 7 -7.70 9.44 -9.28
CA SER A 7 -6.51 8.62 -9.50
C SER A 7 -5.91 8.10 -8.21
N GLU A 8 -5.90 8.91 -7.15
CA GLU A 8 -5.40 8.50 -5.84
C GLU A 8 -6.27 7.39 -5.24
N ALA A 9 -7.59 7.55 -5.35
CA ALA A 9 -8.53 6.53 -4.88
C ALA A 9 -8.37 5.22 -5.65
N ALA A 10 -8.16 5.30 -6.97
CA ALA A 10 -7.94 4.13 -7.81
C ALA A 10 -6.72 3.34 -7.36
N VAL A 11 -5.62 4.01 -7.05
CA VAL A 11 -4.39 3.37 -6.54
C VAL A 11 -4.67 2.66 -5.23
N LEU A 12 -5.35 3.33 -4.29
CA LEU A 12 -5.65 2.74 -2.97
C LEU A 12 -6.57 1.52 -3.09
N LEU A 13 -7.51 1.54 -4.03
CA LEU A 13 -8.43 0.43 -4.24
C LEU A 13 -7.83 -0.68 -5.11
N GLY A 14 -6.74 -0.39 -5.81
CA GLY A 14 -6.15 -1.34 -6.76
C GLY A 14 -7.00 -1.55 -8.00
N VAL A 15 -7.71 -0.52 -8.44
CA VAL A 15 -8.62 -0.61 -9.60
C VAL A 15 -8.38 0.59 -10.54
N SER A 16 -9.08 0.59 -11.68
CA SER A 16 -9.02 1.70 -12.63
C SER A 16 -9.88 2.87 -12.15
N THR A 17 -9.63 4.06 -12.71
CA THR A 17 -10.45 5.23 -12.43
C THR A 17 -11.90 5.02 -12.87
N ASP A 18 -12.12 4.25 -13.94
CA ASP A 18 -13.47 3.90 -14.38
C ASP A 18 -14.22 3.09 -13.33
N THR A 19 -13.53 2.17 -12.67
CA THR A 19 -14.12 1.40 -11.58
C THR A 19 -14.48 2.32 -10.40
N VAL A 20 -13.63 3.29 -10.09
CA VAL A 20 -13.93 4.28 -9.05
C VAL A 20 -15.21 5.05 -9.39
N ARG A 21 -15.35 5.48 -10.65
CA ARG A 21 -16.58 6.17 -11.11
C ARG A 21 -17.81 5.30 -10.92
N ARG A 22 -17.70 4.02 -11.21
CA ARG A 22 -18.82 3.08 -11.01
C ARG A 22 -19.20 2.95 -9.56
N LEU A 23 -18.21 2.93 -8.65
CA LEU A 23 -18.46 2.89 -7.21
C LEU A 23 -19.18 4.15 -6.74
N VAL A 24 -18.77 5.31 -7.25
CA VAL A 24 -19.43 6.58 -6.95
C VAL A 24 -20.87 6.59 -7.48
N ASP A 25 -21.05 6.17 -8.72
CA ASP A 25 -22.37 6.13 -9.35
C ASP A 25 -23.31 5.14 -8.67
N ALA A 26 -22.75 4.05 -8.12
CA ALA A 26 -23.53 3.07 -7.36
C ALA A 26 -23.81 3.49 -5.92
N GLY A 27 -23.30 4.65 -5.50
CA GLY A 27 -23.52 5.16 -4.14
C GLY A 27 -22.67 4.50 -3.07
N LYS A 28 -21.68 3.68 -3.43
CA LYS A 28 -20.82 3.00 -2.49
C LYS A 28 -19.74 3.89 -1.91
N VAL A 29 -19.32 4.89 -2.64
CA VAL A 29 -18.33 5.88 -2.24
C VAL A 29 -18.85 7.26 -2.64
N ARG A 30 -18.74 8.22 -1.73
CA ARG A 30 -19.19 9.58 -1.99
C ARG A 30 -18.13 10.42 -2.67
N SER A 31 -18.58 11.26 -3.59
CA SER A 31 -17.73 12.26 -4.22
C SER A 31 -18.27 13.65 -3.94
N ALA A 32 -17.38 14.64 -4.07
CA ALA A 32 -17.72 16.04 -3.98
C ALA A 32 -17.07 16.78 -5.15
N ARG A 33 -17.64 17.90 -5.57
CA ARG A 33 -17.04 18.75 -6.60
C ARG A 33 -16.33 19.91 -5.93
N THR A 34 -15.13 20.22 -6.45
CA THR A 34 -14.40 21.41 -6.02
C THR A 34 -15.02 22.66 -6.66
N ARG A 35 -14.56 23.85 -6.27
CA ARG A 35 -14.98 25.10 -6.87
C ARG A 35 -14.72 25.15 -8.38
N GLY A 36 -13.66 24.48 -8.85
CA GLY A 36 -13.35 24.37 -10.26
C GLY A 36 -14.14 23.30 -11.00
N GLY A 37 -15.10 22.64 -10.34
CA GLY A 37 -15.91 21.61 -10.95
C GLY A 37 -15.25 20.24 -11.01
N GLN A 38 -14.08 20.07 -10.44
CA GLN A 38 -13.40 18.78 -10.39
C GLN A 38 -14.05 17.86 -9.37
N ARG A 39 -14.21 16.60 -9.78
CA ARG A 39 -14.75 15.55 -8.91
C ARG A 39 -13.68 15.03 -7.97
N ARG A 40 -13.98 15.01 -6.68
CA ARG A 40 -13.08 14.51 -5.66
C ARG A 40 -13.79 13.44 -4.84
N ILE A 41 -13.02 12.50 -4.32
CA ILE A 41 -13.55 11.43 -3.47
C ILE A 41 -13.46 11.87 -2.01
N GLU A 42 -14.53 11.72 -1.25
CA GLU A 42 -14.51 11.97 0.19
C GLU A 42 -13.66 10.90 0.88
N GLY A 43 -12.62 11.33 1.58
CA GLY A 43 -11.69 10.41 2.23
C GLY A 43 -12.36 9.51 3.26
N LEU A 44 -13.27 10.06 4.07
CA LEU A 44 -13.96 9.28 5.08
C LEU A 44 -14.85 8.20 4.45
N SER A 45 -15.56 8.53 3.37
CA SER A 45 -16.39 7.56 2.66
C SER A 45 -15.56 6.43 2.07
N LEU A 46 -14.41 6.78 1.48
CA LEU A 46 -13.49 5.77 0.95
C LEU A 46 -12.95 4.88 2.05
N ALA A 47 -12.56 5.46 3.19
CA ALA A 47 -12.04 4.68 4.31
C ALA A 47 -13.07 3.69 4.82
N LYS A 48 -14.32 4.10 4.95
CA LYS A 48 -15.40 3.19 5.35
C LYS A 48 -15.61 2.06 4.36
N TYR A 49 -15.57 2.38 3.07
CA TYR A 49 -15.70 1.35 2.03
C TYR A 49 -14.56 0.34 2.10
N LEU A 50 -13.32 0.82 2.22
CA LEU A 50 -12.15 -0.06 2.32
C LEU A 50 -12.22 -0.96 3.55
N ALA A 51 -12.70 -0.43 4.67
CA ALA A 51 -12.84 -1.21 5.90
C ALA A 51 -13.81 -2.39 5.73
N THR A 52 -14.81 -2.25 4.85
CA THR A 52 -15.77 -3.34 4.59
C THR A 52 -15.20 -4.45 3.72
N GLN A 53 -14.11 -4.18 3.00
CA GLN A 53 -13.53 -5.16 2.07
C GLN A 53 -12.76 -6.27 2.77
N GLY A 54 -12.42 -6.08 4.03
CA GLY A 54 -11.64 -7.04 4.77
C GLY A 54 -10.18 -7.12 4.33
N PRO A 55 -9.34 -7.85 5.07
CA PRO A 55 -7.95 -8.03 4.72
C PRO A 55 -7.79 -8.95 3.50
N PRO A 56 -6.69 -8.82 2.74
CA PRO A 56 -6.41 -9.72 1.63
C PRO A 56 -6.37 -11.18 2.07
N GLU A 57 -6.70 -12.07 1.14
CA GLU A 57 -6.66 -13.51 1.39
C GLU A 57 -5.27 -13.95 1.88
N GLY A 58 -5.25 -14.93 2.76
CA GLY A 58 -4.01 -15.48 3.31
C GLY A 58 -3.44 -14.74 4.49
N THR A 59 -4.11 -13.68 4.95
CA THR A 59 -3.66 -12.93 6.12
C THR A 59 -4.19 -13.59 7.38
N ARG A 60 -3.33 -14.35 8.05
CA ARG A 60 -3.66 -14.95 9.37
C ARG A 60 -3.24 -13.97 10.46
N ARG A 61 -4.20 -13.30 11.07
CA ARG A 61 -3.92 -12.30 12.10
C ARG A 61 -3.71 -12.88 13.49
N ASP A 62 -4.24 -14.06 13.73
CA ASP A 62 -4.43 -14.56 15.10
C ASP A 62 -3.24 -15.37 15.63
N GLU A 63 -2.33 -15.81 14.77
CA GLU A 63 -1.26 -16.73 15.16
C GLU A 63 0.12 -16.10 15.27
N GLN A 64 0.27 -14.81 14.93
CA GLN A 64 1.59 -14.17 14.90
C GLN A 64 1.55 -12.74 15.43
N SER A 65 2.66 -12.33 16.03
CA SER A 65 2.85 -10.94 16.46
C SER A 65 3.02 -9.98 15.28
N ILE A 66 3.34 -10.49 14.09
CA ILE A 66 3.49 -9.70 12.87
C ILE A 66 2.12 -9.45 12.26
N ARG A 67 1.73 -8.19 12.16
CA ARG A 67 0.40 -7.80 11.65
C ARG A 67 0.39 -7.43 10.17
N ASN A 68 1.54 -7.07 9.59
CA ASN A 68 1.63 -6.59 8.22
C ASN A 68 2.30 -7.64 7.35
N ARG A 69 1.49 -8.26 6.49
CA ARG A 69 1.96 -9.25 5.53
C ARG A 69 1.54 -8.81 4.15
N LEU A 70 2.51 -8.58 3.28
CA LEU A 70 2.33 -7.95 1.98
C LEU A 70 2.81 -8.90 0.89
N PRO A 71 1.90 -9.62 0.22
CA PRO A 71 2.27 -10.50 -0.88
C PRO A 71 2.80 -9.69 -2.07
N GLY A 72 3.85 -10.18 -2.68
CA GLY A 72 4.46 -9.51 -3.83
C GLY A 72 5.37 -10.42 -4.61
N ILE A 73 6.21 -9.81 -5.43
CA ILE A 73 7.18 -10.50 -6.27
C ILE A 73 8.57 -9.93 -6.05
N VAL A 74 9.56 -10.80 -5.95
CA VAL A 74 10.96 -10.39 -5.83
C VAL A 74 11.40 -9.79 -7.16
N LEU A 75 11.93 -8.56 -7.11
CA LEU A 75 12.46 -7.86 -8.29
C LEU A 75 13.97 -8.01 -8.41
N ARG A 76 14.68 -7.92 -7.29
CA ARG A 76 16.13 -7.85 -7.28
C ARG A 76 16.69 -8.37 -5.97
N VAL A 77 17.81 -9.06 -6.07
CA VAL A 77 18.58 -9.53 -4.92
C VAL A 77 20.03 -9.10 -5.11
N VAL A 78 20.54 -8.31 -4.17
CA VAL A 78 21.96 -7.91 -4.16
C VAL A 78 22.55 -8.42 -2.86
N LYS A 79 23.58 -9.22 -2.95
CA LYS A 79 24.17 -9.84 -1.76
C LYS A 79 25.69 -9.71 -1.73
N ASP A 80 26.22 -9.54 -0.54
CA ASP A 80 27.63 -9.67 -0.25
C ASP A 80 27.87 -10.88 0.63
N ARG A 81 29.00 -10.92 1.36
CA ARG A 81 29.33 -12.08 2.20
C ARG A 81 28.38 -12.27 3.38
N VAL A 82 27.84 -11.19 3.91
CA VAL A 82 27.11 -11.21 5.19
C VAL A 82 25.66 -10.80 5.01
N ALA A 83 25.39 -9.79 4.19
CA ALA A 83 24.08 -9.18 4.06
C ALA A 83 23.55 -9.30 2.65
N ALA A 84 22.26 -9.08 2.51
CA ALA A 84 21.59 -9.03 1.21
C ALA A 84 20.48 -8.00 1.25
N GLN A 85 20.29 -7.33 0.11
CA GLN A 85 19.20 -6.40 -0.10
C GLN A 85 18.23 -7.05 -1.08
N VAL A 86 16.97 -7.13 -0.68
CA VAL A 86 15.90 -7.74 -1.50
C VAL A 86 14.86 -6.67 -1.80
N GLU A 87 14.59 -6.44 -3.07
CA GLU A 87 13.52 -5.54 -3.50
C GLU A 87 12.31 -6.36 -3.90
N VAL A 88 11.15 -5.98 -3.37
CA VAL A 88 9.89 -6.69 -3.60
C VAL A 88 8.84 -5.68 -4.07
N GLN A 89 8.15 -6.02 -5.16
CA GLN A 89 7.02 -5.23 -5.63
C GLN A 89 5.74 -5.75 -4.99
N VAL A 90 5.04 -4.88 -4.27
CA VAL A 90 3.77 -5.18 -3.62
C VAL A 90 2.72 -4.22 -4.16
N GLY A 91 1.81 -4.70 -5.02
CA GLY A 91 0.91 -3.81 -5.73
C GLY A 91 1.71 -2.74 -6.47
N PRO A 92 1.37 -1.45 -6.33
CA PRO A 92 2.14 -0.38 -6.96
C PRO A 92 3.36 0.05 -6.15
N HIS A 93 3.68 -0.62 -5.04
CA HIS A 93 4.71 -0.19 -4.10
C HIS A 93 5.94 -1.08 -4.18
N ARG A 94 7.10 -0.47 -3.98
CA ARG A 94 8.37 -1.18 -3.92
C ARG A 94 8.89 -1.14 -2.49
N LEU A 95 9.11 -2.32 -1.92
CA LEU A 95 9.67 -2.47 -0.59
C LEU A 95 11.10 -2.97 -0.70
N VAL A 96 11.96 -2.46 0.18
CA VAL A 96 13.34 -2.89 0.28
C VAL A 96 13.53 -3.55 1.63
N SER A 97 14.10 -4.75 1.62
CA SER A 97 14.41 -5.50 2.83
C SER A 97 15.90 -5.73 2.91
N LEU A 98 16.48 -5.52 4.08
CA LEU A 98 17.86 -5.86 4.35
C LEU A 98 17.86 -7.08 5.27
N VAL A 99 18.40 -8.18 4.76
CA VAL A 99 18.42 -9.46 5.47
C VAL A 99 19.83 -10.06 5.41
N THR A 100 20.05 -11.16 6.10
CA THR A 100 21.33 -11.85 6.01
C THR A 100 21.43 -12.59 4.68
N ARG A 101 22.64 -12.75 4.18
CA ARG A 101 22.90 -13.59 3.01
C ARG A 101 22.43 -15.01 3.24
N GLU A 102 22.67 -15.52 4.45
CA GLU A 102 22.23 -16.85 4.83
C GLU A 102 20.72 -17.04 4.66
N ALA A 103 19.94 -16.03 5.05
CA ALA A 103 18.49 -16.07 4.90
C ALA A 103 18.07 -16.13 3.44
N VAL A 104 18.72 -15.33 2.58
CA VAL A 104 18.45 -15.36 1.14
C VAL A 104 18.75 -16.73 0.56
N ASP A 105 19.89 -17.29 0.92
CA ASP A 105 20.31 -18.61 0.42
C ASP A 105 19.37 -19.72 0.93
N ALA A 106 18.99 -19.66 2.20
CA ALA A 106 18.10 -20.66 2.80
C ALA A 106 16.70 -20.63 2.18
N LEU A 107 16.20 -19.44 1.87
CA LEU A 107 14.90 -19.27 1.24
C LEU A 107 14.96 -19.43 -0.28
N GLY A 108 16.13 -19.42 -0.86
CA GLY A 108 16.31 -19.50 -2.30
C GLY A 108 15.76 -18.30 -3.06
N LEU A 109 15.83 -17.12 -2.48
CA LEU A 109 15.23 -15.93 -3.07
C LEU A 109 15.92 -15.55 -4.38
N ALA A 110 15.12 -15.33 -5.42
CA ALA A 110 15.59 -14.94 -6.73
C ALA A 110 14.53 -14.07 -7.41
N PRO A 111 14.94 -13.21 -8.36
CA PRO A 111 13.97 -12.39 -9.10
C PRO A 111 12.89 -13.24 -9.76
N GLY A 112 11.65 -12.76 -9.69
CA GLY A 112 10.50 -13.44 -10.26
C GLY A 112 9.76 -14.36 -9.30
N MET A 113 10.32 -14.64 -8.13
CA MET A 113 9.65 -15.49 -7.15
C MET A 113 8.58 -14.71 -6.37
N PRO A 114 7.42 -15.36 -6.10
CA PRO A 114 6.48 -14.81 -5.13
C PRO A 114 7.13 -14.75 -3.75
N ALA A 115 6.87 -13.69 -3.02
CA ALA A 115 7.36 -13.53 -1.66
C ALA A 115 6.37 -12.71 -0.84
N ILE A 116 6.42 -12.88 0.46
CA ILE A 116 5.62 -12.09 1.38
C ILE A 116 6.56 -11.21 2.18
N ALA A 117 6.40 -9.88 2.06
CA ALA A 117 7.09 -8.95 2.92
C ALA A 117 6.26 -8.78 4.19
N SER A 118 6.88 -8.97 5.34
CA SER A 118 6.19 -8.83 6.62
C SER A 118 6.91 -7.83 7.51
N VAL A 119 6.12 -7.02 8.21
CA VAL A 119 6.66 -5.97 9.08
C VAL A 119 5.88 -5.99 10.38
N LYS A 120 6.58 -6.07 11.51
CA LYS A 120 5.93 -5.92 12.81
C LYS A 120 5.26 -4.56 12.92
N ALA A 121 4.08 -4.52 13.54
CA ALA A 121 3.35 -3.28 13.74
C ALA A 121 4.20 -2.21 14.42
N THR A 122 5.06 -2.61 15.35
CA THR A 122 5.95 -1.69 16.07
C THR A 122 7.03 -1.07 15.19
N ASN A 123 7.29 -1.62 14.01
CA ASN A 123 8.31 -1.12 13.10
C ASN A 123 7.74 -0.28 11.96
N VAL A 124 6.44 -0.06 11.94
CA VAL A 124 5.80 0.75 10.90
C VAL A 124 5.67 2.19 11.38
N ALA A 125 6.33 3.10 10.67
CA ALA A 125 6.24 4.53 10.93
C ALA A 125 5.12 5.13 10.06
N ILE A 126 4.49 6.17 10.58
CA ILE A 126 3.42 6.89 9.86
C ILE A 126 3.89 8.31 9.58
N GLU A 127 3.70 8.75 8.35
CA GLU A 127 3.99 10.12 7.97
C GLU A 127 2.90 10.65 7.06
N LEU A 128 2.78 11.96 6.97
CA LEU A 128 1.83 12.61 6.08
C LEU A 128 2.44 12.78 4.69
N PRO A 129 1.60 12.72 3.64
CA PRO A 129 2.08 12.99 2.28
C PRO A 129 2.75 14.37 2.19
N ARG A 130 3.92 14.42 1.58
CA ARG A 130 4.78 15.61 1.52
C ARG A 130 4.09 16.87 1.02
N GLY A 131 3.29 16.76 -0.02
CA GLY A 131 2.62 17.91 -0.62
C GLY A 131 1.68 18.64 0.32
N ARG A 132 0.98 17.91 1.19
CA ARG A 132 0.05 18.48 2.17
C ARG A 132 0.74 18.95 3.42
N ALA A 133 1.75 18.21 3.90
CA ALA A 133 2.52 18.59 5.08
C ALA A 133 3.30 19.88 4.84
N GLY A 134 3.91 20.04 3.67
CA GLY A 134 4.65 21.23 3.31
C GLY A 134 3.79 22.49 3.24
N ARG A 135 2.54 22.37 2.84
CA ARG A 135 1.61 23.49 2.76
C ARG A 135 1.16 23.97 4.14
N ARG A 136 1.06 23.07 5.10
CA ARG A 136 0.66 23.44 6.47
C ARG A 136 1.72 24.24 7.19
N HIS A 137 2.96 24.02 6.86
CA HIS A 137 4.07 24.76 7.50
C HIS A 137 4.32 26.13 6.87
N ALA A 138 3.73 26.39 5.72
CA ALA A 138 3.83 27.69 5.08
C ALA A 138 2.84 28.72 5.64
N ASP A 139 1.88 28.29 6.43
CA ASP A 139 0.88 29.13 7.09
C ASP A 139 1.35 29.45 8.53
#